data_172239bce52f03b5ac7c1488db39f793
#
_entry.id   172239bce52f03b5ac7c1488db39f793
#
_cell.length_a   1.000
_cell.length_b   1.000
_cell.length_c   1.000
_cell.angle_alpha   90.00
_cell.angle_beta   90.00
_cell.angle_gamma   90.00
#
_symmetry.space_group_name_H-M   'P 1'
#
loop_
_entity.id
_entity.type
_entity.pdbx_description
1 polymer ?
#
loop_
_entity_poly.entity_id
_entity_poly.type
_entity_poly.pdbx_seq_one_letter_code
_entity_poly.pdbx_strand_id
1 'polypeptide(L)'
;QQVEDQLRQRVDSAKVTLTVAEQTREASLSDLGISVDVPATVDAAFSENRSLFSRFRGLFRSRSITPVVNFDQSKLAAFGTALTSQVGTPMSDAHLKVSDDGTTFEVVPAQEGITIESSELTKVQQEVATDLGTQGRSIPVEVRKPQVTTERAEEAKTQAMALIAPSVTITDGIDDFTASQQDKMKWVKVSVEGDKAAVLDSQALSAWVNELAKSTNVESEKGIQGVNSRGDVVGVLKAGTVGYRANNTESVISGIEDALKNGKSYSGDFDYDKVEPEYDRQDIPDGYGDDVYQASAGEKWIDIDLSKNTVSAYEGRTIVHGPTPMVPGAPNTPTVTGKFHVYLQYQSQTMEGENADGTPYKTEGVPWVTYFYGGYAMHGAPWRSSFGWSGYGGSHGCVNMPVDAAHWIYEWADNGTVVI
;
A
#
# COMPACT_ATOMS: atom_id res chain seq x y z
N GLN A 1 -8.76 47.56 -64.00
CA GLN A 1 -9.93 47.33 -63.17
C GLN A 1 -10.54 45.98 -63.46
N GLN A 2 -10.93 45.57 -64.66
CA GLN A 2 -11.53 44.24 -64.94
C GLN A 2 -10.57 43.09 -64.63
N VAL A 3 -9.28 43.22 -64.88
CA VAL A 3 -8.25 42.22 -64.57
C VAL A 3 -8.01 42.18 -63.06
N GLU A 4 -8.04 43.27 -62.36
CA GLU A 4 -7.96 43.32 -60.88
C GLU A 4 -9.13 42.66 -60.22
N ASP A 5 -10.34 42.93 -60.72
CA ASP A 5 -11.56 42.29 -60.15
C ASP A 5 -11.56 40.79 -60.36
N GLN A 6 -11.14 40.30 -61.53
CA GLN A 6 -10.98 38.88 -61.80
C GLN A 6 -9.90 38.22 -60.91
N LEU A 7 -8.77 38.92 -60.70
CA LEU A 7 -7.69 38.42 -59.83
C LEU A 7 -8.15 38.36 -58.34
N ARG A 8 -8.84 39.40 -57.87
CA ARG A 8 -9.45 39.42 -56.52
C ARG A 8 -10.40 38.27 -56.33
N GLN A 9 -11.35 38.08 -57.25
CA GLN A 9 -12.30 36.95 -57.14
C GLN A 9 -11.59 35.59 -57.10
N ARG A 10 -10.51 35.41 -57.84
CA ARG A 10 -9.73 34.19 -57.88
C ARG A 10 -8.96 34.00 -56.58
N VAL A 11 -8.36 35.05 -56.03
CA VAL A 11 -7.66 35.03 -54.75
C VAL A 11 -8.61 34.69 -53.59
N ASP A 12 -9.80 35.35 -53.56
CA ASP A 12 -10.79 35.18 -52.53
C ASP A 12 -11.42 33.76 -52.54
N SER A 13 -11.51 33.17 -53.72
CA SER A 13 -12.06 31.82 -53.90
C SER A 13 -11.02 30.69 -53.87
N ALA A 14 -9.72 31.07 -53.83
CA ALA A 14 -8.64 30.08 -53.85
C ALA A 14 -8.64 29.21 -52.59
N LYS A 15 -8.64 27.91 -52.82
CA LYS A 15 -8.50 26.91 -51.76
C LYS A 15 -7.33 25.98 -52.07
N VAL A 16 -6.55 25.71 -51.08
CA VAL A 16 -5.39 24.82 -51.14
C VAL A 16 -5.76 23.51 -50.50
N THR A 17 -5.56 22.43 -51.18
CA THR A 17 -5.67 21.07 -50.62
C THR A 17 -4.38 20.73 -49.90
N LEU A 18 -4.45 20.53 -48.59
CA LEU A 18 -3.33 20.14 -47.73
C LEU A 18 -3.52 18.70 -47.29
N THR A 19 -2.49 17.86 -47.45
CA THR A 19 -2.46 16.50 -46.93
C THR A 19 -1.52 16.43 -45.74
N VAL A 20 -2.03 16.04 -44.57
CA VAL A 20 -1.30 15.99 -43.31
C VAL A 20 -1.65 14.67 -42.63
N ALA A 21 -0.68 13.85 -42.28
CA ALA A 21 -0.92 12.51 -41.64
C ALA A 21 -2.00 11.71 -42.37
N GLU A 22 -1.94 11.64 -43.72
CA GLU A 22 -2.90 10.97 -44.61
C GLU A 22 -4.32 11.58 -44.66
N GLN A 23 -4.56 12.64 -43.92
CA GLN A 23 -5.83 13.35 -43.94
C GLN A 23 -5.74 14.58 -44.88
N THR A 24 -6.78 14.76 -45.67
CA THR A 24 -6.88 15.90 -46.58
C THR A 24 -7.71 17.02 -45.96
N ARG A 25 -7.20 18.25 -46.05
CA ARG A 25 -7.83 19.48 -45.55
C ARG A 25 -7.79 20.56 -46.61
N GLU A 26 -8.80 21.39 -46.63
CA GLU A 26 -8.78 22.62 -47.45
C GLU A 26 -8.47 23.81 -46.56
N ALA A 27 -7.61 24.70 -47.05
CA ALA A 27 -7.27 25.98 -46.43
C ALA A 27 -7.40 27.10 -47.44
N SER A 28 -7.81 28.29 -47.03
CA SER A 28 -7.74 29.47 -47.82
C SER A 28 -6.33 30.08 -47.82
N LEU A 29 -6.01 30.93 -48.77
CA LEU A 29 -4.74 31.71 -48.74
C LEU A 29 -4.63 32.53 -47.45
N SER A 30 -5.73 33.07 -46.97
CA SER A 30 -5.78 33.85 -45.73
C SER A 30 -5.48 33.01 -44.50
N ASP A 31 -5.91 31.74 -44.44
CA ASP A 31 -5.61 30.81 -43.36
C ASP A 31 -4.10 30.54 -43.29
N LEU A 32 -3.45 30.43 -44.45
CA LEU A 32 -2.01 30.28 -44.55
C LEU A 32 -1.25 31.60 -44.38
N GLY A 33 -1.91 32.70 -44.03
CA GLY A 33 -1.30 34.02 -43.85
C GLY A 33 -0.78 34.62 -45.12
N ILE A 34 -1.33 34.23 -46.29
CA ILE A 34 -0.95 34.77 -47.61
C ILE A 34 -1.96 35.84 -48.04
N SER A 35 -1.49 37.04 -48.30
CA SER A 35 -2.28 38.09 -48.92
C SER A 35 -1.63 38.55 -50.20
N VAL A 36 -2.41 38.64 -51.29
CA VAL A 36 -1.92 39.04 -52.60
C VAL A 36 -2.13 40.57 -52.79
N ASP A 37 -1.07 41.26 -53.06
CA ASP A 37 -1.17 42.63 -53.48
C ASP A 37 -1.61 42.68 -54.95
N VAL A 38 -2.92 42.78 -55.18
CA VAL A 38 -3.55 42.70 -56.47
C VAL A 38 -3.09 43.90 -57.39
N PRO A 39 -3.07 45.18 -56.95
CA PRO A 39 -2.56 46.25 -57.71
C PRO A 39 -1.11 46.03 -58.11
N ALA A 40 -0.22 45.73 -57.18
CA ALA A 40 1.20 45.53 -57.48
C ALA A 40 1.44 44.33 -58.42
N THR A 41 0.65 43.26 -58.29
CA THR A 41 0.71 42.03 -59.13
C THR A 41 0.31 42.42 -60.59
N VAL A 42 -0.76 43.17 -60.73
CA VAL A 42 -1.24 43.62 -62.04
C VAL A 42 -0.25 44.61 -62.66
N ASP A 43 0.30 45.55 -61.88
CA ASP A 43 1.34 46.49 -62.38
C ASP A 43 2.60 45.77 -62.82
N ALA A 44 3.04 44.71 -62.06
CA ALA A 44 4.17 43.89 -62.46
C ALA A 44 3.89 43.16 -63.78
N ALA A 45 2.68 42.67 -63.98
CA ALA A 45 2.25 42.03 -65.23
C ALA A 45 2.30 42.94 -66.40
N PHE A 46 1.90 44.22 -66.24
CA PHE A 46 1.88 45.22 -67.32
C PHE A 46 3.25 45.84 -67.50
N SER A 47 4.10 45.97 -66.48
CA SER A 47 5.44 46.59 -66.60
C SER A 47 6.38 45.78 -67.49
N GLU A 48 6.28 44.44 -67.45
CA GLU A 48 7.06 43.58 -68.37
C GLU A 48 6.65 43.70 -69.84
N ASN A 49 5.47 44.23 -70.13
CA ASN A 49 4.92 44.39 -71.51
C ASN A 49 5.07 45.80 -72.10
N ARG A 50 5.88 46.66 -71.52
CA ARG A 50 6.08 48.06 -72.02
C ARG A 50 6.89 48.20 -73.32
N SER A 51 7.61 47.12 -73.74
CA SER A 51 8.38 47.17 -74.98
C SER A 51 7.59 46.54 -76.13
N LEU A 52 7.61 47.19 -77.31
CA LEU A 52 6.96 46.70 -78.56
C LEU A 52 7.42 45.28 -78.93
N PHE A 53 8.65 44.88 -78.57
CA PHE A 53 9.22 43.56 -78.81
C PHE A 53 8.65 42.49 -77.87
N SER A 54 8.31 42.85 -76.65
CA SER A 54 7.71 41.97 -75.70
C SER A 54 6.24 41.68 -76.03
N ARG A 55 5.52 42.62 -76.60
CA ARG A 55 4.14 42.43 -77.09
C ARG A 55 4.04 41.41 -78.22
N PHE A 56 5.01 41.37 -79.12
CA PHE A 56 5.06 40.40 -80.23
C PHE A 56 5.41 38.99 -79.79
N ARG A 57 6.24 38.87 -78.76
CA ARG A 57 6.61 37.55 -78.13
C ARG A 57 5.50 36.98 -77.26
N GLY A 58 4.63 37.82 -76.69
CA GLY A 58 3.50 37.41 -75.84
C GLY A 58 2.36 36.80 -76.62
N LEU A 59 2.27 36.92 -77.91
CA LEU A 59 1.26 36.34 -78.81
C LEU A 59 1.44 34.77 -78.94
N PHE A 60 2.62 34.24 -78.56
CA PHE A 60 2.96 32.80 -78.80
C PHE A 60 3.43 32.03 -77.54
N ARG A 61 3.38 32.64 -76.34
CA ARG A 61 3.75 31.99 -75.08
C ARG A 61 2.87 32.49 -73.93
N SER A 62 2.18 31.60 -73.30
CA SER A 62 1.59 31.85 -71.98
C SER A 62 2.73 32.10 -70.95
N ARG A 63 2.72 33.27 -70.33
CA ARG A 63 3.66 33.60 -69.26
C ARG A 63 2.98 33.47 -67.92
N SER A 64 3.63 32.76 -67.02
CA SER A 64 3.31 32.75 -65.62
C SER A 64 3.98 33.97 -64.96
N ILE A 65 3.21 34.76 -64.23
CA ILE A 65 3.67 35.89 -63.44
C ILE A 65 3.59 35.47 -61.97
N THR A 66 4.68 35.67 -61.27
CA THR A 66 4.72 35.45 -59.83
C THR A 66 3.93 36.56 -59.13
N PRO A 67 2.91 36.22 -58.36
CA PRO A 67 2.12 37.20 -57.61
C PRO A 67 2.97 37.94 -56.58
N VAL A 68 2.67 39.24 -56.39
CA VAL A 68 3.23 39.99 -55.24
C VAL A 68 2.42 39.68 -54.03
N VAL A 69 3.07 39.06 -53.03
CA VAL A 69 2.41 38.53 -51.81
C VAL A 69 3.04 39.11 -50.56
N ASN A 70 2.24 39.26 -49.53
CA ASN A 70 2.67 39.52 -48.16
C ASN A 70 2.36 38.32 -47.30
N PHE A 71 3.23 38.06 -46.33
CA PHE A 71 3.13 36.93 -45.41
C PHE A 71 2.81 37.42 -44.00
N ASP A 72 1.76 36.86 -43.39
CA ASP A 72 1.38 37.06 -42.01
C ASP A 72 1.76 35.80 -41.22
N GLN A 73 2.90 35.87 -40.52
CA GLN A 73 3.42 34.74 -39.73
C GLN A 73 2.52 34.42 -38.53
N SER A 74 1.78 35.40 -38.00
CA SER A 74 0.88 35.20 -36.88
C SER A 74 -0.30 34.32 -37.30
N LYS A 75 -0.86 34.53 -38.47
CA LYS A 75 -1.93 33.67 -39.02
C LYS A 75 -1.43 32.28 -39.36
N LEU A 76 -0.23 32.17 -39.95
CA LEU A 76 0.38 30.87 -40.22
C LEU A 76 0.58 30.06 -38.93
N ALA A 77 1.09 30.70 -37.88
CA ALA A 77 1.29 30.07 -36.58
C ALA A 77 -0.05 29.61 -35.94
N ALA A 78 -1.09 30.46 -36.01
CA ALA A 78 -2.41 30.11 -35.52
C ALA A 78 -3.01 28.92 -36.31
N PHE A 79 -2.87 28.92 -37.62
CA PHE A 79 -3.26 27.82 -38.50
C PHE A 79 -2.51 26.53 -38.14
N GLY A 80 -1.19 26.59 -37.95
CA GLY A 80 -0.36 25.46 -37.55
C GLY A 80 -0.77 24.87 -36.20
N THR A 81 -1.08 25.75 -35.24
CA THR A 81 -1.60 25.30 -33.91
C THR A 81 -2.94 24.61 -34.07
N ALA A 82 -3.88 25.16 -34.80
CA ALA A 82 -5.17 24.56 -35.05
C ALA A 82 -5.06 23.20 -35.78
N LEU A 83 -4.18 23.13 -36.78
CA LEU A 83 -3.92 21.92 -37.55
C LEU A 83 -3.29 20.83 -36.69
N THR A 84 -2.28 21.16 -35.87
CA THR A 84 -1.64 20.24 -34.93
C THR A 84 -2.65 19.73 -33.88
N SER A 85 -3.58 20.57 -33.40
CA SER A 85 -4.60 20.10 -32.45
C SER A 85 -5.61 19.14 -33.06
N GLN A 86 -5.78 19.13 -34.37
CA GLN A 86 -6.72 18.24 -35.07
C GLN A 86 -6.09 16.91 -35.52
N VAL A 87 -4.83 16.92 -35.92
CA VAL A 87 -4.14 15.75 -36.49
C VAL A 87 -2.98 15.27 -35.63
N GLY A 88 -2.52 16.09 -34.71
CA GLY A 88 -1.44 15.77 -33.80
C GLY A 88 -1.94 14.95 -32.63
N THR A 89 -1.08 14.09 -32.11
CA THR A 89 -1.28 13.35 -30.86
C THR A 89 -0.20 13.76 -29.87
N PRO A 90 -0.53 14.02 -28.59
CA PRO A 90 0.49 14.26 -27.58
C PRO A 90 1.32 13.00 -27.35
N MET A 91 2.64 13.14 -27.27
CA MET A 91 3.52 12.07 -26.84
C MET A 91 3.30 11.82 -25.34
N SER A 92 3.22 10.56 -24.95
CA SER A 92 3.25 10.17 -23.53
C SER A 92 4.15 8.97 -23.33
N ASP A 93 4.94 9.01 -22.26
CA ASP A 93 5.74 7.88 -21.82
C ASP A 93 4.86 6.83 -21.13
N ALA A 94 5.23 5.56 -21.29
CA ALA A 94 4.61 4.50 -20.53
C ALA A 94 4.95 4.65 -19.04
N HIS A 95 4.00 4.32 -18.19
CA HIS A 95 4.19 4.31 -16.74
C HIS A 95 3.35 3.22 -16.07
N LEU A 96 3.64 2.95 -14.81
CA LEU A 96 2.88 2.02 -14.00
C LEU A 96 1.96 2.77 -13.05
N LYS A 97 0.74 2.30 -12.92
CA LYS A 97 -0.18 2.68 -11.85
C LYS A 97 -0.53 1.44 -11.02
N VAL A 98 -0.87 1.63 -9.77
CA VAL A 98 -1.41 0.55 -8.93
C VAL A 98 -2.84 0.27 -9.38
N SER A 99 -3.21 -1.01 -9.47
CA SER A 99 -4.59 -1.43 -9.77
C SER A 99 -5.58 -0.95 -8.71
N ASP A 100 -6.86 -0.84 -9.05
CA ASP A 100 -7.90 -0.34 -8.16
C ASP A 100 -8.04 -1.19 -6.88
N ASP A 101 -7.76 -2.49 -6.97
CA ASP A 101 -7.77 -3.41 -5.82
C ASP A 101 -6.47 -3.38 -5.00
N GLY A 102 -5.46 -2.62 -5.44
CA GLY A 102 -4.17 -2.47 -4.77
C GLY A 102 -3.28 -3.69 -4.80
N THR A 103 -3.54 -4.70 -5.67
CA THR A 103 -2.82 -5.99 -5.65
C THR A 103 -1.79 -6.17 -6.76
N THR A 104 -1.82 -5.33 -7.79
CA THR A 104 -0.89 -5.40 -8.93
C THR A 104 -0.58 -4.04 -9.51
N PHE A 105 0.35 -3.98 -10.46
CA PHE A 105 0.58 -2.81 -11.30
C PHE A 105 -0.11 -2.99 -12.65
N GLU A 106 -0.70 -1.92 -13.16
CA GLU A 106 -1.21 -1.83 -14.52
C GLU A 106 -0.29 -0.93 -15.34
N VAL A 107 -0.01 -1.35 -16.57
CA VAL A 107 0.78 -0.55 -17.50
C VAL A 107 -0.13 0.41 -18.23
N VAL A 108 0.16 1.69 -18.15
CA VAL A 108 -0.38 2.70 -19.06
C VAL A 108 0.57 2.78 -20.24
N PRO A 109 0.11 2.43 -21.46
CA PRO A 109 1.00 2.30 -22.60
C PRO A 109 1.55 3.66 -23.06
N ALA A 110 2.72 3.62 -23.66
CA ALA A 110 3.31 4.76 -24.32
C ALA A 110 2.51 5.15 -25.56
N GLN A 111 2.52 6.42 -25.89
CA GLN A 111 1.92 6.94 -27.10
C GLN A 111 2.94 7.79 -27.86
N GLU A 112 3.14 7.48 -29.16
CA GLU A 112 3.92 8.32 -30.02
C GLU A 112 3.23 9.67 -30.25
N GLY A 113 4.02 10.74 -30.20
CA GLY A 113 3.54 12.07 -30.50
C GLY A 113 3.63 12.37 -32.01
N ILE A 114 2.62 13.05 -32.53
CA ILE A 114 2.64 13.59 -33.90
C ILE A 114 2.54 15.10 -33.79
N THR A 115 3.52 15.78 -34.38
CA THR A 115 3.57 17.25 -34.41
C THR A 115 3.93 17.77 -35.82
N ILE A 116 3.62 19.00 -36.07
CA ILE A 116 3.95 19.69 -37.33
C ILE A 116 5.00 20.75 -37.04
N GLU A 117 6.14 20.65 -37.73
CA GLU A 117 7.20 21.63 -37.60
C GLU A 117 6.83 22.96 -38.27
N SER A 118 7.06 24.07 -37.59
CA SER A 118 6.78 25.43 -38.11
C SER A 118 7.55 25.74 -39.39
N SER A 119 8.73 25.18 -39.59
CA SER A 119 9.56 25.29 -40.79
C SER A 119 8.87 24.68 -42.00
N GLU A 120 8.19 23.55 -41.86
CA GLU A 120 7.47 22.88 -42.94
C GLU A 120 6.22 23.68 -43.35
N LEU A 121 5.52 24.25 -42.36
CA LEU A 121 4.41 25.18 -42.65
C LEU A 121 4.88 26.42 -43.43
N THR A 122 6.04 26.97 -43.09
CA THR A 122 6.62 28.13 -43.79
C THR A 122 7.01 27.77 -45.23
N LYS A 123 7.57 26.58 -45.48
CA LYS A 123 7.85 26.11 -46.84
C LYS A 123 6.57 25.96 -47.66
N VAL A 124 5.55 25.34 -47.11
CA VAL A 124 4.24 25.18 -47.76
C VAL A 124 3.62 26.55 -48.05
N GLN A 125 3.68 27.50 -47.10
CA GLN A 125 3.24 28.90 -47.35
C GLN A 125 3.93 29.52 -48.55
N GLN A 126 5.26 29.40 -48.65
CA GLN A 126 6.04 29.93 -49.74
C GLN A 126 5.70 29.28 -51.09
N GLU A 127 5.56 27.95 -51.11
CA GLU A 127 5.19 27.19 -52.30
C GLU A 127 3.78 27.55 -52.79
N VAL A 128 2.80 27.63 -51.86
CA VAL A 128 1.42 28.05 -52.20
C VAL A 128 1.37 29.46 -52.74
N ALA A 129 2.22 30.34 -52.27
CA ALA A 129 2.30 31.73 -52.75
C ALA A 129 2.73 31.82 -54.23
N THR A 130 3.44 30.83 -54.77
CA THR A 130 3.90 30.85 -56.17
C THR A 130 2.81 30.50 -57.16
N ASP A 131 1.85 29.65 -56.79
CA ASP A 131 0.80 29.18 -57.71
C ASP A 131 -0.63 29.48 -57.22
N LEU A 132 -0.73 30.20 -56.10
CA LEU A 132 -1.98 30.57 -55.43
C LEU A 132 -2.87 29.35 -55.11
N GLY A 133 -2.26 28.22 -54.75
CA GLY A 133 -2.95 27.05 -54.29
C GLY A 133 -3.57 26.18 -55.38
N THR A 134 -3.14 26.32 -56.65
CA THR A 134 -3.64 25.47 -57.75
C THR A 134 -3.19 24.01 -57.65
N GLN A 135 -2.18 23.71 -56.83
CA GLN A 135 -1.69 22.36 -56.57
C GLN A 135 -1.82 22.02 -55.11
N GLY A 136 -2.17 20.76 -54.82
CA GLY A 136 -2.17 20.22 -53.45
C GLY A 136 -0.77 20.18 -52.84
N ARG A 137 -0.68 20.32 -51.54
CA ARG A 137 0.59 20.27 -50.79
C ARG A 137 0.50 19.23 -49.70
N SER A 138 1.60 18.53 -49.46
CA SER A 138 1.77 17.63 -48.32
C SER A 138 2.58 18.35 -47.25
N ILE A 139 2.09 18.28 -46.00
CA ILE A 139 2.80 18.77 -44.83
C ILE A 139 3.36 17.56 -44.12
N PRO A 140 4.68 17.36 -44.07
CA PRO A 140 5.26 16.28 -43.32
C PRO A 140 5.04 16.46 -41.83
N VAL A 141 4.82 15.37 -41.14
CA VAL A 141 4.67 15.32 -39.66
C VAL A 141 5.94 14.77 -39.06
N GLU A 142 6.30 15.30 -37.89
CA GLU A 142 7.37 14.74 -37.08
C GLU A 142 6.75 13.77 -36.06
N VAL A 143 7.28 12.54 -36.03
CA VAL A 143 6.91 11.53 -35.02
C VAL A 143 7.91 11.61 -33.88
N ARG A 144 7.42 11.96 -32.69
CA ARG A 144 8.18 11.95 -31.43
C ARG A 144 7.95 10.66 -30.71
N LYS A 145 9.03 9.91 -30.56
CA LYS A 145 8.98 8.64 -29.84
C LYS A 145 9.06 8.89 -28.34
N PRO A 146 8.28 8.14 -27.53
CA PRO A 146 8.36 8.19 -26.09
C PRO A 146 9.76 7.74 -25.61
N GLN A 147 10.22 8.31 -24.50
CA GLN A 147 11.48 7.94 -23.87
C GLN A 147 11.34 6.61 -23.14
N VAL A 148 10.18 6.38 -22.54
CA VAL A 148 9.83 5.12 -21.88
C VAL A 148 8.82 4.37 -22.74
N THR A 149 9.23 3.20 -23.24
CA THR A 149 8.36 2.35 -24.08
C THR A 149 7.42 1.51 -23.23
N THR A 150 6.36 1.00 -23.85
CA THR A 150 5.41 0.08 -23.19
C THR A 150 6.12 -1.20 -22.73
N GLU A 151 7.04 -1.73 -23.55
CA GLU A 151 7.83 -2.94 -23.22
C GLU A 151 8.67 -2.71 -21.96
N ARG A 152 9.27 -1.53 -21.82
CA ARG A 152 10.05 -1.18 -20.62
C ARG A 152 9.17 -1.11 -19.36
N ALA A 153 7.96 -0.61 -19.47
CA ALA A 153 7.02 -0.59 -18.36
C ALA A 153 6.52 -2.00 -18.00
N GLU A 154 6.31 -2.88 -18.98
CA GLU A 154 5.96 -4.31 -18.74
C GLU A 154 7.11 -5.07 -18.07
N GLU A 155 8.36 -4.82 -18.45
CA GLU A 155 9.53 -5.37 -17.76
C GLU A 155 9.59 -4.91 -16.30
N ALA A 156 9.36 -3.61 -16.07
CA ALA A 156 9.35 -3.04 -14.73
C ALA A 156 8.26 -3.64 -13.85
N LYS A 157 7.04 -3.81 -14.38
CA LYS A 157 5.95 -4.52 -13.74
C LYS A 157 6.34 -5.94 -13.36
N THR A 158 6.92 -6.68 -14.31
CA THR A 158 7.32 -8.07 -14.11
C THR A 158 8.36 -8.19 -12.98
N GLN A 159 9.37 -7.32 -12.98
CA GLN A 159 10.39 -7.29 -11.94
C GLN A 159 9.80 -6.90 -10.57
N ALA A 160 8.93 -5.89 -10.54
CA ALA A 160 8.25 -5.46 -9.32
C ALA A 160 7.40 -6.58 -8.71
N MET A 161 6.59 -7.24 -9.53
CA MET A 161 5.73 -8.34 -9.07
C MET A 161 6.54 -9.56 -8.63
N ALA A 162 7.64 -9.88 -9.32
CA ALA A 162 8.53 -10.97 -8.93
C ALA A 162 9.20 -10.71 -7.57
N LEU A 163 9.57 -9.45 -7.28
CA LEU A 163 10.18 -9.06 -6.01
C LEU A 163 9.26 -9.29 -4.80
N ILE A 164 7.95 -9.13 -4.96
CA ILE A 164 6.94 -9.27 -3.91
C ILE A 164 6.06 -10.53 -4.04
N ALA A 165 6.38 -11.42 -4.98
CA ALA A 165 5.67 -12.69 -5.13
C ALA A 165 5.83 -13.61 -3.90
N PRO A 166 7.02 -13.71 -3.25
CA PRO A 166 7.20 -14.59 -2.10
C PRO A 166 6.32 -14.18 -0.92
N SER A 167 5.94 -15.16 -0.10
CA SER A 167 5.23 -14.92 1.15
C SER A 167 6.17 -14.39 2.22
N VAL A 168 5.64 -13.52 3.09
CA VAL A 168 6.33 -13.02 4.27
C VAL A 168 5.40 -13.25 5.46
N THR A 169 5.85 -14.05 6.42
CA THR A 169 5.11 -14.38 7.64
C THR A 169 6.00 -14.14 8.85
N ILE A 170 5.47 -13.49 9.87
CA ILE A 170 6.10 -13.27 11.17
C ILE A 170 5.16 -13.84 12.21
N THR A 171 5.69 -14.56 13.20
CA THR A 171 4.87 -15.01 14.34
C THR A 171 5.32 -14.33 15.64
N ASP A 172 4.36 -14.11 16.55
CA ASP A 172 4.63 -13.72 17.94
C ASP A 172 4.68 -14.91 18.91
N GLY A 173 4.65 -16.13 18.33
CA GLY A 173 4.61 -17.38 19.07
C GLY A 173 3.19 -17.84 19.41
N ILE A 174 2.16 -17.08 19.03
CA ILE A 174 0.74 -17.40 19.19
C ILE A 174 0.06 -17.29 17.84
N ASP A 175 0.18 -16.14 17.20
CA ASP A 175 -0.45 -15.79 15.95
C ASP A 175 0.58 -15.64 14.82
N ASP A 176 0.16 -15.96 13.61
CA ASP A 176 0.95 -15.82 12.39
C ASP A 176 0.45 -14.62 11.59
N PHE A 177 1.31 -13.64 11.38
CA PHE A 177 1.02 -12.42 10.63
C PHE A 177 1.63 -12.52 9.24
N THR A 178 0.78 -12.80 8.26
CA THR A 178 1.21 -12.87 6.86
C THR A 178 0.90 -11.57 6.15
N ALA A 179 1.94 -10.95 5.56
CA ALA A 179 1.78 -9.73 4.79
C ALA A 179 0.84 -9.93 3.62
N SER A 180 -0.17 -9.08 3.53
CA SER A 180 -1.10 -9.07 2.41
C SER A 180 -0.40 -8.62 1.11
N GLN A 181 -0.99 -8.95 -0.04
CA GLN A 181 -0.47 -8.45 -1.32
C GLN A 181 -0.47 -6.92 -1.36
N GLN A 182 -1.48 -6.28 -0.78
CA GLN A 182 -1.58 -4.82 -0.69
C GLN A 182 -0.45 -4.21 0.17
N ASP A 183 -0.05 -4.88 1.26
CA ASP A 183 1.10 -4.42 2.05
C ASP A 183 2.39 -4.54 1.27
N LYS A 184 2.61 -5.68 0.61
CA LYS A 184 3.79 -5.92 -0.21
C LYS A 184 3.91 -4.95 -1.39
N MET A 185 2.79 -4.52 -1.98
CA MET A 185 2.77 -3.50 -3.03
C MET A 185 3.36 -2.17 -2.56
N LYS A 186 3.21 -1.81 -1.28
CA LYS A 186 3.81 -0.60 -0.68
C LYS A 186 5.34 -0.69 -0.54
N TRP A 187 5.89 -1.91 -0.54
CA TRP A 187 7.33 -2.15 -0.37
C TRP A 187 8.13 -2.04 -1.65
N VAL A 188 7.50 -1.73 -2.78
CA VAL A 188 8.20 -1.64 -4.07
C VAL A 188 8.17 -0.23 -4.60
N LYS A 189 9.35 0.32 -4.88
CA LYS A 189 9.53 1.50 -5.71
C LYS A 189 9.83 1.06 -7.13
N VAL A 190 9.01 1.49 -8.07
CA VAL A 190 9.20 1.22 -9.49
C VAL A 190 9.79 2.45 -10.16
N SER A 191 10.83 2.24 -10.95
CA SER A 191 11.40 3.26 -11.84
C SER A 191 11.45 2.68 -13.24
N VAL A 192 10.80 3.34 -14.17
CA VAL A 192 10.90 3.02 -15.60
C VAL A 192 12.16 3.62 -16.24
N GLU A 193 12.85 4.49 -15.49
CA GLU A 193 14.13 5.11 -15.85
C GLU A 193 15.29 4.38 -15.13
N GLY A 194 16.42 4.23 -15.81
CA GLY A 194 17.62 3.61 -15.25
C GLY A 194 17.71 2.09 -15.36
N ASP A 195 18.77 1.51 -14.77
CA ASP A 195 19.11 0.10 -14.94
C ASP A 195 18.23 -0.85 -14.12
N LYS A 196 17.69 -0.40 -12.98
CA LYS A 196 16.82 -1.19 -12.11
C LYS A 196 15.39 -0.71 -12.21
N ALA A 197 14.55 -1.53 -12.77
CA ALA A 197 13.14 -1.21 -12.97
C ALA A 197 12.29 -1.28 -11.69
N ALA A 198 12.71 -2.07 -10.70
CA ALA A 198 12.07 -2.17 -9.39
C ALA A 198 13.10 -2.36 -8.28
N VAL A 199 12.88 -1.71 -7.15
CA VAL A 199 13.69 -1.86 -5.95
C VAL A 199 12.80 -1.96 -4.73
N LEU A 200 13.27 -2.67 -3.71
CA LEU A 200 12.56 -2.76 -2.44
C LEU A 200 12.64 -1.40 -1.71
N ASP A 201 11.50 -0.93 -1.23
CA ASP A 201 11.41 0.23 -0.33
C ASP A 201 11.61 -0.22 1.10
N SER A 202 12.88 -0.24 1.54
CA SER A 202 13.24 -0.63 2.91
C SER A 202 12.54 0.21 3.98
N GLN A 203 12.20 1.47 3.69
CA GLN A 203 11.49 2.33 4.65
C GLN A 203 10.04 1.89 4.83
N ALA A 204 9.34 1.58 3.75
CA ALA A 204 7.96 1.10 3.81
C ALA A 204 7.88 -0.30 4.44
N LEU A 205 8.81 -1.20 4.12
CA LEU A 205 8.94 -2.51 4.77
C LEU A 205 9.19 -2.35 6.27
N SER A 206 10.17 -1.52 6.67
CA SER A 206 10.49 -1.27 8.08
C SER A 206 9.29 -0.70 8.84
N ALA A 207 8.53 0.21 8.21
CA ALA A 207 7.33 0.77 8.83
C ALA A 207 6.29 -0.32 9.12
N TRP A 208 6.07 -1.25 8.19
CA TRP A 208 5.14 -2.37 8.37
C TRP A 208 5.59 -3.30 9.50
N VAL A 209 6.86 -3.72 9.52
CA VAL A 209 7.42 -4.60 10.59
C VAL A 209 7.34 -3.92 11.96
N ASN A 210 7.70 -2.63 12.05
CA ASN A 210 7.67 -1.90 13.32
C ASN A 210 6.24 -1.67 13.83
N GLU A 211 5.28 -1.42 12.94
CA GLU A 211 3.87 -1.28 13.35
C GLU A 211 3.32 -2.63 13.80
N LEU A 212 3.65 -3.72 13.11
CA LEU A 212 3.29 -5.07 13.54
C LEU A 212 3.91 -5.39 14.92
N ALA A 213 5.22 -5.18 15.09
CA ALA A 213 5.89 -5.38 16.37
C ALA A 213 5.28 -4.56 17.51
N LYS A 214 4.88 -3.31 17.21
CA LYS A 214 4.19 -2.45 18.17
C LYS A 214 2.80 -2.99 18.54
N SER A 215 2.07 -3.57 17.59
CA SER A 215 0.74 -4.14 17.86
C SER A 215 0.80 -5.40 18.71
N THR A 216 1.94 -6.12 18.70
CA THR A 216 2.16 -7.30 19.54
C THR A 216 2.79 -6.96 20.90
N ASN A 217 3.29 -5.75 21.11
CA ASN A 217 3.81 -5.31 22.41
C ASN A 217 2.71 -5.27 23.46
N VAL A 218 3.08 -5.60 24.69
CA VAL A 218 2.21 -5.51 25.85
C VAL A 218 2.85 -4.56 26.87
N GLU A 219 2.10 -3.54 27.27
CA GLU A 219 2.54 -2.62 28.32
C GLU A 219 2.43 -3.33 29.68
N SER A 220 3.41 -3.08 30.58
CA SER A 220 3.32 -3.57 31.94
C SER A 220 2.28 -2.78 32.73
N GLU A 221 1.50 -3.50 33.56
CA GLU A 221 0.56 -2.84 34.48
C GLU A 221 1.10 -2.88 35.90
N LYS A 222 0.96 -1.77 36.61
CA LYS A 222 1.41 -1.67 38.01
C LYS A 222 0.63 -2.62 38.93
N GLY A 223 1.38 -3.26 39.81
CA GLY A 223 0.84 -3.99 40.94
C GLY A 223 0.69 -3.10 42.18
N ILE A 224 0.23 -3.68 43.28
CA ILE A 224 0.15 -3.05 44.61
C ILE A 224 0.83 -3.96 45.62
N GLN A 225 1.81 -3.42 46.37
CA GLN A 225 2.46 -4.11 47.49
C GLN A 225 1.95 -3.54 48.80
N GLY A 226 1.61 -4.45 49.73
CA GLY A 226 1.28 -4.08 51.11
C GLY A 226 2.57 -3.81 51.90
N VAL A 227 2.63 -2.66 52.58
CA VAL A 227 3.74 -2.28 53.46
C VAL A 227 3.26 -2.12 54.91
N ASN A 228 4.04 -2.64 55.88
CA ASN A 228 3.75 -2.48 57.31
C ASN A 228 4.15 -1.09 57.83
N SER A 229 3.88 -0.82 59.12
CA SER A 229 4.22 0.45 59.75
C SER A 229 5.71 0.81 59.74
N ARG A 230 6.59 -0.13 59.47
CA ARG A 230 8.04 0.03 59.33
C ARG A 230 8.45 0.30 57.87
N GLY A 231 7.51 0.18 56.93
CA GLY A 231 7.78 0.32 55.48
C GLY A 231 8.31 -0.96 54.80
N ASP A 232 8.30 -2.09 55.53
CA ASP A 232 8.67 -3.38 54.95
C ASP A 232 7.52 -3.89 54.05
N VAL A 233 7.87 -4.40 52.85
CA VAL A 233 6.89 -5.08 52.00
C VAL A 233 6.55 -6.43 52.60
N VAL A 234 5.28 -6.63 52.93
CA VAL A 234 4.79 -7.84 53.60
C VAL A 234 3.97 -8.73 52.71
N GLY A 235 3.62 -8.28 51.52
CA GLY A 235 2.93 -9.08 50.52
C GLY A 235 2.54 -8.27 49.27
N VAL A 236 2.05 -9.00 48.27
CA VAL A 236 1.50 -8.41 47.03
C VAL A 236 -0.03 -8.42 47.18
N LEU A 237 -0.63 -7.22 47.20
CA LEU A 237 -2.08 -7.06 47.31
C LEU A 237 -2.77 -7.13 45.93
N LYS A 238 -2.06 -6.70 44.90
CA LYS A 238 -2.45 -6.83 43.49
C LYS A 238 -1.20 -7.15 42.69
N ALA A 239 -1.20 -8.27 41.99
CA ALA A 239 -0.11 -8.59 41.06
C ALA A 239 -0.03 -7.54 39.95
N GLY A 240 1.17 -7.13 39.60
CA GLY A 240 1.41 -6.37 38.40
C GLY A 240 1.44 -7.30 37.19
N THR A 241 1.15 -6.76 36.01
CA THR A 241 1.25 -7.50 34.76
C THR A 241 2.60 -7.21 34.10
N VAL A 242 3.35 -8.26 33.76
CA VAL A 242 4.61 -8.12 33.00
C VAL A 242 4.30 -7.63 31.61
N GLY A 243 4.99 -6.58 31.17
CA GLY A 243 4.96 -6.12 29.80
C GLY A 243 5.95 -6.89 28.92
N TYR A 244 5.77 -6.76 27.62
CA TYR A 244 6.66 -7.38 26.62
C TYR A 244 6.86 -6.42 25.47
N ARG A 245 8.12 -6.29 24.99
CA ARG A 245 8.48 -5.41 23.89
C ARG A 245 9.36 -6.15 22.90
N ALA A 246 8.95 -6.14 21.63
CA ALA A 246 9.73 -6.75 20.56
C ALA A 246 11.11 -6.10 20.47
N ASN A 247 12.19 -6.92 20.38
CA ASN A 247 13.56 -6.44 20.44
C ASN A 247 14.40 -6.80 19.22
N ASN A 248 13.90 -7.60 18.28
CA ASN A 248 14.64 -8.10 17.12
C ASN A 248 14.13 -7.57 15.76
N THR A 249 13.36 -6.46 15.73
CA THR A 249 12.74 -5.93 14.51
C THR A 249 13.74 -5.66 13.38
N GLU A 250 14.95 -5.18 13.70
CA GLU A 250 16.00 -4.93 12.70
C GLU A 250 16.48 -6.22 12.03
N SER A 251 16.61 -7.30 12.80
CA SER A 251 16.97 -8.62 12.28
C SER A 251 15.89 -9.19 11.38
N VAL A 252 14.62 -9.04 11.77
CA VAL A 252 13.45 -9.46 10.98
C VAL A 252 13.39 -8.67 9.67
N ILE A 253 13.56 -7.34 9.70
CA ILE A 253 13.59 -6.49 8.50
C ILE A 253 14.69 -6.95 7.54
N SER A 254 15.90 -7.12 8.04
CA SER A 254 17.05 -7.56 7.22
C SER A 254 16.80 -8.95 6.62
N GLY A 255 16.23 -9.86 7.39
CA GLY A 255 15.87 -11.21 6.93
C GLY A 255 14.84 -11.20 5.81
N ILE A 256 13.80 -10.36 5.92
CA ILE A 256 12.79 -10.19 4.88
C ILE A 256 13.42 -9.60 3.62
N GLU A 257 14.23 -8.55 3.75
CA GLU A 257 14.91 -7.94 2.61
C GLU A 257 15.76 -8.94 1.84
N ASP A 258 16.57 -9.72 2.57
CA ASP A 258 17.44 -10.72 1.97
C ASP A 258 16.65 -11.84 1.30
N ALA A 259 15.55 -12.29 1.91
CA ALA A 259 14.67 -13.29 1.33
C ALA A 259 14.05 -12.79 0.03
N LEU A 260 13.42 -11.61 0.04
CA LEU A 260 12.76 -11.03 -1.13
C LEU A 260 13.74 -10.73 -2.26
N LYS A 261 14.93 -10.18 -1.97
CA LYS A 261 16.01 -9.96 -2.96
C LYS A 261 16.46 -11.25 -3.65
N ASN A 262 16.35 -12.39 -2.96
CA ASN A 262 16.69 -13.71 -3.48
C ASN A 262 15.47 -14.50 -4.00
N GLY A 263 14.30 -13.90 -4.10
CA GLY A 263 13.06 -14.54 -4.58
C GLY A 263 12.56 -15.66 -3.65
N LYS A 264 12.84 -15.58 -2.36
CA LYS A 264 12.48 -16.58 -1.35
C LYS A 264 11.43 -16.05 -0.39
N SER A 265 10.54 -16.93 0.07
CA SER A 265 9.64 -16.63 1.17
C SER A 265 10.43 -16.46 2.48
N TYR A 266 9.90 -15.62 3.36
CA TYR A 266 10.40 -15.41 4.71
C TYR A 266 9.41 -15.95 5.73
N SER A 267 9.92 -16.62 6.74
CA SER A 267 9.20 -16.96 7.97
C SER A 267 10.15 -16.74 9.15
N GLY A 268 9.71 -15.98 10.14
CA GLY A 268 10.52 -15.65 11.31
C GLY A 268 9.65 -15.28 12.50
N ASP A 269 10.29 -15.14 13.65
CA ASP A 269 9.65 -14.89 14.93
C ASP A 269 10.04 -13.52 15.48
N PHE A 270 9.14 -12.86 16.23
CA PHE A 270 9.53 -11.78 17.11
C PHE A 270 10.10 -12.33 18.40
N ASP A 271 11.22 -11.78 18.85
CA ASP A 271 11.76 -11.95 20.18
C ASP A 271 11.33 -10.78 21.07
N TYR A 272 11.09 -11.06 22.35
CA TYR A 272 10.57 -10.04 23.27
C TYR A 272 11.41 -9.92 24.53
N ASP A 273 11.69 -8.68 24.91
CA ASP A 273 12.16 -8.34 26.24
C ASP A 273 10.98 -8.21 27.22
N LYS A 274 11.14 -8.74 28.42
CA LYS A 274 10.21 -8.54 29.51
C LYS A 274 10.37 -7.17 30.12
N VAL A 275 9.25 -6.51 30.40
CA VAL A 275 9.18 -5.24 31.13
C VAL A 275 8.52 -5.56 32.46
N GLU A 276 9.31 -5.65 33.50
CA GLU A 276 8.80 -5.95 34.84
C GLU A 276 7.84 -4.85 35.33
N PRO A 277 6.73 -5.21 35.99
CA PRO A 277 5.79 -4.23 36.49
C PRO A 277 6.36 -3.43 37.67
N GLU A 278 6.03 -2.17 37.73
CA GLU A 278 6.23 -1.35 38.94
C GLU A 278 5.15 -1.71 39.97
N TYR A 279 5.43 -1.43 41.25
CA TYR A 279 4.47 -1.62 42.33
C TYR A 279 4.23 -0.33 43.09
N ASP A 280 2.97 0.06 43.20
CA ASP A 280 2.55 1.08 44.14
C ASP A 280 2.49 0.47 45.54
N ARG A 281 2.76 1.28 46.58
CA ARG A 281 2.77 0.83 47.96
C ARG A 281 1.47 1.23 48.66
N GLN A 282 0.88 0.30 49.41
CA GLN A 282 -0.30 0.53 50.22
C GLN A 282 -0.02 0.12 51.65
N ASP A 283 -0.24 1.03 52.62
CA ASP A 283 -0.10 0.77 54.05
C ASP A 283 -1.15 -0.26 54.49
N ILE A 284 -0.69 -1.29 55.18
CA ILE A 284 -1.55 -2.28 55.79
C ILE A 284 -1.25 -2.44 57.30
N PRO A 285 -2.26 -2.75 58.14
CA PRO A 285 -2.06 -2.90 59.57
C PRO A 285 -1.02 -3.98 59.89
N ASP A 286 -0.21 -3.75 60.92
CA ASP A 286 0.75 -4.74 61.41
C ASP A 286 0.01 -6.01 61.85
N GLY A 287 0.53 -7.18 61.47
CA GLY A 287 -0.08 -8.48 61.73
C GLY A 287 -1.08 -8.94 60.64
N TYR A 288 -1.25 -8.23 59.55
CA TYR A 288 -1.94 -8.76 58.38
C TYR A 288 -1.09 -9.86 57.79
N GLY A 289 -1.64 -11.08 57.73
CA GLY A 289 -0.91 -12.28 57.26
C GLY A 289 -0.73 -12.32 55.76
N ASP A 290 0.17 -13.19 55.30
CA ASP A 290 0.53 -13.46 53.90
C ASP A 290 -0.60 -14.12 53.07
N ASP A 291 -1.82 -14.23 53.60
CA ASP A 291 -2.93 -14.92 52.94
C ASP A 291 -3.60 -14.03 51.90
N VAL A 292 -3.44 -14.38 50.64
CA VAL A 292 -4.05 -13.71 49.47
C VAL A 292 -5.59 -13.73 49.56
N TYR A 293 -6.16 -14.74 50.19
CA TYR A 293 -7.58 -14.88 50.45
C TYR A 293 -7.87 -15.41 51.85
N GLN A 294 -8.74 -14.73 52.59
CA GLN A 294 -9.17 -15.17 53.91
C GLN A 294 -10.42 -16.04 53.81
N ALA A 295 -10.21 -17.32 53.52
CA ALA A 295 -11.28 -18.29 53.45
C ALA A 295 -11.85 -18.61 54.81
N SER A 296 -13.17 -18.85 54.86
CA SER A 296 -13.81 -19.44 56.02
C SER A 296 -13.35 -20.90 56.25
N ALA A 297 -13.50 -21.43 57.46
CA ALA A 297 -13.11 -22.80 57.72
C ALA A 297 -13.88 -23.79 56.82
N GLY A 298 -13.14 -24.60 56.06
CA GLY A 298 -13.69 -25.55 55.12
C GLY A 298 -14.24 -24.96 53.80
N GLU A 299 -14.09 -23.68 53.58
CA GLU A 299 -14.46 -23.04 52.30
C GLU A 299 -13.56 -23.53 51.18
N LYS A 300 -14.15 -24.02 50.08
CA LYS A 300 -13.41 -24.38 48.86
C LYS A 300 -13.03 -23.15 48.04
N TRP A 301 -11.77 -23.03 47.72
CA TRP A 301 -11.30 -21.97 46.83
C TRP A 301 -10.07 -22.39 46.05
N ILE A 302 -9.81 -21.72 44.93
CA ILE A 302 -8.73 -21.99 44.00
C ILE A 302 -7.86 -20.75 43.93
N ASP A 303 -6.55 -20.92 44.04
CA ASP A 303 -5.52 -19.92 43.81
C ASP A 303 -4.87 -20.17 42.46
N ILE A 304 -4.96 -19.20 41.57
CA ILE A 304 -4.26 -19.18 40.29
C ILE A 304 -3.10 -18.17 40.37
N ASP A 305 -1.96 -18.66 40.89
CA ASP A 305 -0.75 -17.84 41.06
C ASP A 305 -0.04 -17.63 39.70
N LEU A 306 -0.32 -16.51 39.07
CA LEU A 306 0.30 -16.12 37.79
C LEU A 306 1.79 -15.79 37.93
N SER A 307 2.27 -15.44 39.13
CA SER A 307 3.68 -15.18 39.37
C SER A 307 4.54 -16.44 39.41
N LYS A 308 3.95 -17.52 39.91
CA LYS A 308 4.58 -18.88 39.98
C LYS A 308 4.13 -19.78 38.83
N ASN A 309 3.12 -19.40 38.08
CA ASN A 309 2.47 -20.21 37.05
C ASN A 309 1.96 -21.54 37.62
N THR A 310 1.21 -21.46 38.73
CA THR A 310 0.66 -22.63 39.42
C THR A 310 -0.81 -22.44 39.79
N VAL A 311 -1.53 -23.55 39.90
CA VAL A 311 -2.90 -23.63 40.43
C VAL A 311 -2.88 -24.49 41.71
N SER A 312 -3.49 -23.98 42.79
CA SER A 312 -3.67 -24.72 44.04
C SER A 312 -5.14 -24.67 44.45
N ALA A 313 -5.66 -25.79 44.93
CA ALA A 313 -6.98 -25.87 45.51
C ALA A 313 -6.88 -25.99 47.04
N TYR A 314 -7.77 -25.27 47.72
CA TYR A 314 -7.78 -25.13 49.17
C TYR A 314 -9.15 -25.49 49.78
N GLU A 315 -9.13 -26.07 50.98
CA GLU A 315 -10.26 -26.09 51.91
C GLU A 315 -9.90 -25.27 53.17
N GLY A 316 -10.49 -24.11 53.32
CA GLY A 316 -10.05 -23.10 54.28
C GLY A 316 -8.61 -22.69 54.01
N ARG A 317 -7.69 -22.95 54.94
CA ARG A 317 -6.25 -22.64 54.82
C ARG A 317 -5.38 -23.83 54.38
N THR A 318 -5.99 -24.97 54.10
CA THR A 318 -5.27 -26.20 53.77
C THR A 318 -5.25 -26.43 52.27
N ILE A 319 -4.04 -26.59 51.67
CA ILE A 319 -3.92 -27.04 50.29
C ILE A 319 -4.38 -28.49 50.20
N VAL A 320 -5.40 -28.76 49.40
CA VAL A 320 -5.91 -30.10 49.13
C VAL A 320 -5.46 -30.67 47.80
N HIS A 321 -5.03 -29.78 46.87
CA HIS A 321 -4.42 -30.19 45.61
C HIS A 321 -3.47 -29.09 45.08
N GLY A 322 -2.36 -29.48 44.49
CA GLY A 322 -1.36 -28.58 43.95
C GLY A 322 -0.20 -28.29 44.94
N PRO A 323 0.64 -27.27 44.68
CA PRO A 323 0.61 -26.41 43.51
C PRO A 323 0.90 -27.16 42.21
N THR A 324 0.00 -27.04 41.26
CA THR A 324 0.10 -27.71 39.96
C THR A 324 0.61 -26.69 38.91
N PRO A 325 1.71 -26.99 38.18
CA PRO A 325 2.20 -26.12 37.14
C PRO A 325 1.16 -25.94 36.04
N MET A 326 1.00 -24.69 35.57
CA MET A 326 0.05 -24.32 34.50
C MET A 326 0.69 -23.39 33.48
N VAL A 327 -0.01 -23.13 32.37
CA VAL A 327 0.33 -22.10 31.42
C VAL A 327 -0.85 -21.13 31.31
N PRO A 328 -0.68 -19.86 31.70
CA PRO A 328 -1.71 -18.84 31.63
C PRO A 328 -1.88 -18.30 30.20
N GLY A 329 -2.72 -17.28 30.07
CA GLY A 329 -2.85 -16.47 28.87
C GLY A 329 -1.51 -15.87 28.43
N ALA A 330 -1.38 -15.71 27.11
CA ALA A 330 -0.25 -15.01 26.55
C ALA A 330 -0.28 -13.51 26.90
N PRO A 331 0.82 -12.78 26.72
CA PRO A 331 0.90 -11.35 27.05
C PRO A 331 -0.18 -10.48 26.40
N ASN A 332 -0.52 -10.78 25.16
CA ASN A 332 -1.57 -10.09 24.38
C ASN A 332 -2.99 -10.60 24.64
N THR A 333 -3.12 -11.74 25.31
CA THR A 333 -4.39 -12.35 25.74
C THR A 333 -4.30 -12.81 27.20
N PRO A 334 -4.04 -11.93 28.18
CA PRO A 334 -3.68 -12.33 29.54
C PRO A 334 -4.86 -12.98 30.28
N THR A 335 -4.53 -13.88 31.20
CA THR A 335 -5.49 -14.38 32.17
C THR A 335 -5.92 -13.25 33.10
N VAL A 336 -7.22 -13.12 33.34
CA VAL A 336 -7.78 -12.10 34.25
C VAL A 336 -7.33 -12.28 35.69
N THR A 337 -7.15 -11.18 36.40
CA THR A 337 -6.81 -11.16 37.83
C THR A 337 -7.95 -10.61 38.66
N GLY A 338 -8.16 -11.13 39.83
CA GLY A 338 -9.20 -10.69 40.77
C GLY A 338 -9.88 -11.83 41.52
N LYS A 339 -11.07 -11.57 42.07
CA LYS A 339 -11.89 -12.55 42.71
C LYS A 339 -13.07 -12.95 41.84
N PHE A 340 -13.12 -14.22 41.49
CA PHE A 340 -14.12 -14.79 40.61
C PHE A 340 -14.77 -16.01 41.26
N HIS A 341 -15.68 -16.68 40.54
CA HIS A 341 -16.33 -17.89 41.02
C HIS A 341 -16.52 -18.88 39.86
N VAL A 342 -16.34 -20.15 40.13
CA VAL A 342 -16.74 -21.19 39.18
C VAL A 342 -18.24 -21.07 38.91
N TYR A 343 -18.63 -21.04 37.64
CA TYR A 343 -20.04 -20.84 37.24
C TYR A 343 -20.53 -21.85 36.21
N LEU A 344 -19.62 -22.53 35.49
CA LEU A 344 -19.99 -23.45 34.41
C LEU A 344 -18.88 -24.48 34.20
N GLN A 345 -19.24 -25.74 33.96
CA GLN A 345 -18.28 -26.81 33.77
C GLN A 345 -18.70 -27.73 32.62
N TYR A 346 -17.72 -28.22 31.83
CA TYR A 346 -17.92 -29.21 30.78
C TYR A 346 -16.82 -30.27 30.81
N GLN A 347 -17.24 -31.56 30.62
CA GLN A 347 -16.25 -32.64 30.46
C GLN A 347 -15.40 -32.50 29.21
N SER A 348 -16.00 -32.00 28.14
CA SER A 348 -15.32 -31.68 26.91
C SER A 348 -16.10 -30.59 26.14
N GLN A 349 -15.39 -29.67 25.54
CA GLN A 349 -15.99 -28.58 24.78
C GLN A 349 -15.13 -28.21 23.59
N THR A 350 -15.74 -27.74 22.50
CA THR A 350 -15.05 -26.96 21.45
C THR A 350 -14.95 -25.53 21.94
N MET A 351 -13.73 -25.01 22.04
CA MET A 351 -13.47 -23.62 22.35
C MET A 351 -13.19 -22.87 21.05
N GLU A 352 -13.85 -21.75 20.88
CA GLU A 352 -13.69 -20.86 19.72
C GLU A 352 -13.72 -19.40 20.16
N GLY A 353 -12.99 -18.56 19.46
CA GLY A 353 -12.85 -17.14 19.75
C GLY A 353 -12.06 -16.46 18.66
N GLU A 354 -11.44 -15.33 19.00
CA GLU A 354 -10.61 -14.56 18.10
C GLU A 354 -9.17 -14.52 18.61
N ASN A 355 -8.22 -14.66 17.71
CA ASN A 355 -6.80 -14.38 17.92
C ASN A 355 -6.59 -12.87 18.17
N ALA A 356 -5.41 -12.48 18.60
CA ALA A 356 -5.07 -11.08 18.84
C ALA A 356 -5.19 -10.19 17.57
N ASP A 357 -5.07 -10.79 16.40
CA ASP A 357 -5.24 -10.12 15.09
C ASP A 357 -6.70 -10.08 14.59
N GLY A 358 -7.67 -10.60 15.40
CA GLY A 358 -9.09 -10.68 15.04
C GLY A 358 -9.45 -11.86 14.14
N THR A 359 -8.52 -12.76 13.83
CA THR A 359 -8.85 -13.99 13.10
C THR A 359 -9.49 -15.03 14.04
N PRO A 360 -10.47 -15.82 13.58
CA PRO A 360 -11.10 -16.80 14.43
C PRO A 360 -10.18 -18.00 14.72
N TYR A 361 -10.17 -18.47 15.96
CA TYR A 361 -9.59 -19.77 16.30
C TYR A 361 -10.64 -20.77 16.75
N LYS A 362 -10.35 -22.05 16.59
CA LYS A 362 -11.20 -23.15 17.04
C LYS A 362 -10.36 -24.32 17.53
N THR A 363 -10.58 -24.75 18.77
CA THR A 363 -9.95 -25.94 19.36
C THR A 363 -11.03 -26.92 19.78
N GLU A 364 -11.05 -28.07 19.14
CA GLU A 364 -12.06 -29.10 19.40
C GLU A 364 -11.63 -30.05 20.53
N GLY A 365 -12.60 -30.54 21.30
CA GLY A 365 -12.40 -31.59 22.28
C GLY A 365 -11.55 -31.17 23.50
N VAL A 366 -11.57 -29.90 23.89
CA VAL A 366 -10.88 -29.42 25.10
C VAL A 366 -11.46 -30.09 26.33
N PRO A 367 -10.65 -30.88 27.13
CA PRO A 367 -11.18 -31.65 28.22
C PRO A 367 -11.21 -30.88 29.54
N TRP A 368 -12.17 -31.23 30.40
CA TRP A 368 -12.27 -30.85 31.82
C TRP A 368 -12.28 -29.34 32.03
N VAL A 369 -13.23 -28.66 31.35
CA VAL A 369 -13.33 -27.21 31.34
C VAL A 369 -14.10 -26.71 32.57
N THR A 370 -13.50 -25.80 33.32
CA THR A 370 -14.09 -25.16 34.51
C THR A 370 -14.01 -23.65 34.33
N TYR A 371 -15.11 -23.02 33.93
CA TYR A 371 -15.22 -21.58 33.72
C TYR A 371 -15.37 -20.83 35.04
N PHE A 372 -14.64 -19.72 35.18
CA PHE A 372 -14.69 -18.89 36.38
C PHE A 372 -15.00 -17.40 36.08
N TYR A 373 -14.77 -16.92 34.84
CA TYR A 373 -15.12 -15.56 34.43
C TYR A 373 -15.28 -15.46 32.91
N GLY A 374 -16.45 -14.99 32.41
CA GLY A 374 -16.68 -14.82 30.95
C GLY A 374 -16.25 -16.03 30.14
N GLY A 375 -15.33 -15.83 29.19
CA GLY A 375 -14.71 -16.93 28.42
C GLY A 375 -13.51 -17.60 29.09
N TYR A 376 -13.12 -17.21 30.30
CA TYR A 376 -11.92 -17.72 30.96
C TYR A 376 -12.21 -18.99 31.76
N ALA A 377 -11.43 -20.02 31.52
CA ALA A 377 -11.58 -21.33 32.16
C ALA A 377 -10.21 -21.93 32.53
N MET A 378 -10.20 -22.79 33.56
CA MET A 378 -9.19 -23.82 33.75
C MET A 378 -9.58 -25.03 32.91
N HIS A 379 -8.64 -25.64 32.18
CA HIS A 379 -8.94 -26.83 31.38
C HIS A 379 -7.68 -27.66 31.10
N GLY A 380 -7.86 -28.93 30.76
CA GLY A 380 -6.77 -29.77 30.29
C GLY A 380 -6.25 -29.35 28.92
N ALA A 381 -4.93 -29.36 28.74
CA ALA A 381 -4.27 -29.02 27.52
C ALA A 381 -3.41 -30.19 27.00
N PRO A 382 -4.01 -31.20 26.37
CA PRO A 382 -3.28 -32.39 25.88
C PRO A 382 -2.26 -32.10 24.80
N TRP A 383 -2.33 -30.93 24.16
CA TRP A 383 -1.37 -30.46 23.15
C TRP A 383 -0.09 -29.89 23.73
N ARG A 384 -0.01 -29.67 25.06
CA ARG A 384 1.18 -29.14 25.71
C ARG A 384 2.01 -30.25 26.37
N SER A 385 3.33 -30.17 26.16
CA SER A 385 4.28 -31.10 26.77
C SER A 385 4.93 -30.55 28.04
N SER A 386 4.79 -29.25 28.33
CA SER A 386 5.36 -28.59 29.51
C SER A 386 4.43 -27.55 30.10
N PHE A 387 4.54 -27.33 31.39
CA PHE A 387 3.78 -26.37 32.17
C PHE A 387 4.68 -25.66 33.18
N GLY A 388 4.18 -24.64 33.86
CA GLY A 388 4.95 -23.83 34.80
C GLY A 388 5.74 -22.68 34.18
N TRP A 389 5.28 -22.19 33.05
CA TRP A 389 5.89 -21.08 32.35
C TRP A 389 4.80 -20.11 31.85
N SER A 390 5.20 -18.89 31.54
CA SER A 390 4.35 -17.86 30.96
C SER A 390 5.09 -17.09 29.87
N GLY A 391 4.36 -16.41 29.00
CA GLY A 391 4.91 -15.61 27.91
C GLY A 391 4.24 -15.89 26.58
N TYR A 392 4.86 -15.47 25.49
CA TYR A 392 4.39 -15.77 24.15
C TYR A 392 4.38 -17.28 23.90
N GLY A 393 3.33 -17.78 23.24
CA GLY A 393 2.99 -19.20 23.19
C GLY A 393 2.09 -19.66 24.32
N GLY A 394 1.62 -18.77 25.20
CA GLY A 394 0.58 -19.00 26.21
C GLY A 394 -0.77 -19.38 25.59
N SER A 395 -1.85 -19.14 26.32
CA SER A 395 -3.23 -19.39 25.84
C SER A 395 -3.90 -18.06 25.43
N HIS A 396 -5.14 -18.13 24.92
CA HIS A 396 -6.02 -16.98 24.70
C HIS A 396 -6.71 -16.48 25.98
N GLY A 397 -6.07 -16.68 27.14
CA GLY A 397 -6.54 -16.24 28.45
C GLY A 397 -6.94 -17.36 29.40
N CYS A 398 -7.25 -18.56 28.91
CA CYS A 398 -7.55 -19.71 29.74
C CYS A 398 -6.30 -20.23 30.46
N VAL A 399 -6.51 -20.89 31.60
CA VAL A 399 -5.47 -21.54 32.39
C VAL A 399 -5.30 -22.97 31.89
N ASN A 400 -4.25 -23.23 31.14
CA ASN A 400 -3.93 -24.53 30.57
C ASN A 400 -3.24 -25.39 31.60
N MET A 401 -3.80 -26.55 31.92
CA MET A 401 -3.30 -27.48 32.97
C MET A 401 -2.98 -28.84 32.38
N PRO A 402 -2.14 -29.66 33.08
CA PRO A 402 -2.12 -31.09 32.84
C PRO A 402 -3.54 -31.68 32.91
N VAL A 403 -3.84 -32.63 32.00
CA VAL A 403 -5.22 -33.14 31.83
C VAL A 403 -5.77 -33.79 33.14
N ASP A 404 -4.93 -34.49 33.86
CA ASP A 404 -5.26 -35.10 35.12
C ASP A 404 -5.56 -34.11 36.26
N ALA A 405 -4.79 -33.01 36.28
CA ALA A 405 -5.01 -31.95 37.27
C ALA A 405 -6.30 -31.15 36.94
N ALA A 406 -6.54 -30.85 35.66
CA ALA A 406 -7.79 -30.20 35.24
C ALA A 406 -9.01 -31.09 35.54
N HIS A 407 -8.89 -32.43 35.36
CA HIS A 407 -9.91 -33.38 35.73
C HIS A 407 -10.18 -33.34 37.24
N TRP A 408 -9.13 -33.32 38.06
CA TRP A 408 -9.28 -33.24 39.51
C TRP A 408 -10.03 -31.96 39.94
N ILE A 409 -9.66 -30.80 39.40
CA ILE A 409 -10.35 -29.52 39.67
C ILE A 409 -11.81 -29.58 39.22
N TYR A 410 -12.08 -30.14 38.04
CA TYR A 410 -13.43 -30.31 37.51
C TYR A 410 -14.34 -31.12 38.43
N GLU A 411 -13.84 -32.23 39.00
CA GLU A 411 -14.61 -33.09 39.89
C GLU A 411 -14.76 -32.50 41.31
N TRP A 412 -13.76 -31.71 41.77
CA TRP A 412 -13.72 -31.17 43.10
C TRP A 412 -14.45 -29.85 43.27
N ALA A 413 -14.35 -28.96 42.28
CA ALA A 413 -14.91 -27.60 42.34
C ALA A 413 -16.43 -27.63 42.09
N ASP A 414 -17.17 -26.95 42.95
CA ASP A 414 -18.61 -26.72 42.81
C ASP A 414 -18.87 -25.34 42.14
N ASN A 415 -20.07 -25.16 41.54
CA ASN A 415 -20.53 -23.84 41.17
C ASN A 415 -20.53 -22.95 42.41
N GLY A 416 -19.91 -21.78 42.29
CA GLY A 416 -19.72 -20.83 43.40
C GLY A 416 -18.37 -20.98 44.11
N THR A 417 -17.55 -22.03 43.81
CA THR A 417 -16.17 -22.10 44.32
C THR A 417 -15.41 -20.84 43.97
N VAL A 418 -14.81 -20.19 44.96
CA VAL A 418 -14.03 -18.96 44.78
C VAL A 418 -12.77 -19.26 43.99
N VAL A 419 -12.42 -18.37 43.07
CA VAL A 419 -11.19 -18.38 42.29
C VAL A 419 -10.52 -17.02 42.48
N ILE A 420 -9.25 -17.02 42.86
CA ILE A 420 -8.43 -15.82 43.10
C ILE A 420 -7.30 -15.77 42.11
#